data_316b295979b77491f3522e74376f3944
#
_entry.id   316b295979b77491f3522e74376f3944
#
_cell.length_a   1.000
_cell.length_b   1.000
_cell.length_c   1.000
_cell.angle_alpha   90.00
_cell.angle_beta   90.00
_cell.angle_gamma   90.00
#
_symmetry.space_group_name_H-M   'P 1'
#
loop_
_entity.id
_entity.type
_entity.pdbx_description
1 polymer ?
#
loop_
_entity_poly.entity_id
_entity_poly.type
_entity_poly.pdbx_seq_one_letter_code
_entity_poly.pdbx_strand_id
1 'polypeptide(L)'
;MANTVGVNKLSVVTRDSNGVTVAFPDVCKTPGPAGPLPIPYPNIAKSSDTAKGTRKVLVEGNPVCVKDSNFSTSTGDEAGTAGGGVASGKTKGKAEFVNYSFDVQFEGKNVARALDLMLHNDKNTPPFPVIQPPVIAIGGSSKVVCDECGKPR
;
A
#
# COMPACT_ATOMS: atom_id res chain seq x y z
N MET A 1 5.83 3.20 -13.88
CA MET A 1 5.94 2.17 -14.93
C MET A 1 4.89 1.08 -14.70
N ALA A 2 4.27 0.62 -15.76
CA ALA A 2 3.28 -0.46 -15.64
C ALA A 2 3.95 -1.75 -15.18
N ASN A 3 3.29 -2.48 -14.33
CA ASN A 3 3.79 -3.73 -13.80
C ASN A 3 3.28 -4.90 -14.65
N THR A 4 4.20 -5.76 -15.10
CA THR A 4 3.85 -6.89 -15.97
C THR A 4 3.68 -8.21 -15.22
N VAL A 5 3.99 -8.23 -13.92
CA VAL A 5 3.87 -9.45 -13.11
C VAL A 5 2.52 -9.46 -12.40
N GLY A 6 1.79 -10.56 -12.54
CA GLY A 6 0.50 -10.74 -11.90
C GLY A 6 0.51 -11.86 -10.89
N VAL A 7 -0.20 -11.65 -9.78
CA VAL A 7 -0.44 -12.66 -8.75
C VAL A 7 -1.94 -12.75 -8.56
N ASN A 8 -2.50 -13.94 -8.73
CA ASN A 8 -3.95 -14.15 -8.69
C ASN A 8 -4.67 -13.22 -9.67
N LYS A 9 -4.08 -12.99 -10.84
CA LYS A 9 -4.58 -12.12 -11.92
C LYS A 9 -4.56 -10.63 -11.61
N LEU A 10 -4.00 -10.22 -10.48
CA LEU A 10 -3.85 -8.81 -10.11
C LEU A 10 -2.38 -8.43 -10.19
N SER A 11 -2.07 -7.20 -10.54
CA SER A 11 -0.67 -6.77 -10.61
C SER A 11 -0.05 -6.73 -9.22
N VAL A 12 1.22 -7.13 -9.11
CA VAL A 12 1.91 -7.06 -7.83
C VAL A 12 2.24 -5.61 -7.49
N VAL A 13 2.25 -5.29 -6.22
CA VAL A 13 2.64 -3.96 -5.76
C VAL A 13 4.15 -3.91 -5.58
N THR A 14 4.80 -3.00 -6.30
CA THR A 14 6.23 -2.74 -6.17
C THR A 14 6.46 -1.26 -5.93
N ARG A 15 7.69 -0.92 -5.58
CA ARG A 15 8.04 0.49 -5.38
C ARG A 15 7.77 1.34 -6.62
N ASP A 16 7.86 0.77 -7.81
CA ASP A 16 7.69 1.48 -9.08
C ASP A 16 6.40 1.10 -9.82
N SER A 17 5.42 0.56 -9.12
CA SER A 17 4.17 0.13 -9.77
C SER A 17 3.13 1.25 -9.89
N ASN A 18 3.46 2.46 -9.44
CA ASN A 18 2.55 3.61 -9.42
C ASN A 18 1.26 3.34 -8.63
N GLY A 19 1.38 2.55 -7.58
CA GLY A 19 0.27 2.27 -6.68
C GLY A 19 -0.09 3.49 -5.84
N VAL A 20 -1.38 3.76 -5.73
CA VAL A 20 -1.90 4.85 -4.90
C VAL A 20 -3.07 4.31 -4.09
N THR A 21 -3.08 4.61 -2.81
CA THR A 21 -4.21 4.28 -1.95
C THR A 21 -4.69 5.55 -1.26
N VAL A 22 -6.01 5.75 -1.27
CA VAL A 22 -6.66 6.92 -0.66
C VAL A 22 -7.61 6.41 0.41
N ALA A 23 -7.46 6.87 1.62
CA ALA A 23 -8.32 6.48 2.74
C ALA A 23 -9.07 7.68 3.30
N PHE A 24 -10.27 7.45 3.78
CA PHE A 24 -11.10 8.45 4.43
C PHE A 24 -12.12 7.73 5.31
N PRO A 25 -12.33 8.18 6.56
CA PRO A 25 -11.69 9.33 7.20
C PRO A 25 -10.42 8.95 7.95
N ASP A 26 -9.44 9.84 7.93
CA ASP A 26 -8.32 9.81 8.85
C ASP A 26 -8.60 10.89 9.90
N VAL A 27 -9.22 10.50 11.00
CA VAL A 27 -9.66 11.45 12.01
C VAL A 27 -8.48 11.82 12.90
N CYS A 28 -8.09 13.09 12.84
CA CYS A 28 -6.93 13.59 13.58
C CYS A 28 -7.34 14.77 14.46
N LYS A 29 -6.69 14.86 15.62
CA LYS A 29 -6.91 15.95 16.55
C LYS A 29 -6.25 17.21 16.02
N THR A 30 -7.05 18.21 15.73
CA THR A 30 -6.63 19.47 15.11
C THR A 30 -6.76 20.59 16.10
N PRO A 31 -5.82 21.59 16.15
CA PRO A 31 -5.94 22.73 17.04
C PRO A 31 -7.24 23.50 16.80
N GLY A 32 -7.95 23.78 17.87
CA GLY A 32 -9.19 24.56 17.83
C GLY A 32 -9.28 25.53 19.00
N PRO A 33 -10.20 26.48 18.93
CA PRO A 33 -10.30 27.53 19.96
C PRO A 33 -10.60 27.00 21.36
N ALA A 34 -11.31 25.88 21.46
CA ALA A 34 -11.68 25.26 22.73
C ALA A 34 -10.85 24.01 23.03
N GLY A 35 -9.77 23.76 22.29
CA GLY A 35 -8.93 22.58 22.45
C GLY A 35 -8.90 21.73 21.20
N PRO A 36 -8.27 20.55 21.27
CA PRO A 36 -8.17 19.68 20.09
C PRO A 36 -9.54 19.24 19.58
N LEU A 37 -9.74 19.33 18.27
CA LEU A 37 -10.97 18.90 17.59
C LEU A 37 -10.67 17.70 16.70
N PRO A 38 -11.47 16.62 16.80
CA PRO A 38 -11.34 15.52 15.86
C PRO A 38 -11.92 15.92 14.51
N ILE A 39 -11.08 16.02 13.48
CA ILE A 39 -11.48 16.40 12.13
C ILE A 39 -11.10 15.28 11.17
N PRO A 40 -12.03 14.84 10.29
CA PRO A 40 -11.71 13.82 9.29
C PRO A 40 -10.91 14.41 8.13
N TYR A 41 -9.87 13.71 7.73
CA TYR A 41 -9.03 14.08 6.60
C TYR A 41 -8.98 12.95 5.58
N PRO A 42 -8.90 13.25 4.28
CA PRO A 42 -8.48 12.26 3.31
C PRO A 42 -6.97 12.05 3.45
N ASN A 43 -6.51 10.83 3.21
CA ASN A 43 -5.10 10.50 3.34
C ASN A 43 -4.67 9.69 2.13
N ILE A 44 -3.48 9.98 1.60
CA ILE A 44 -2.97 9.37 0.38
C ILE A 44 -1.60 8.75 0.67
N ALA A 45 -1.40 7.52 0.23
CA ALA A 45 -0.10 6.87 0.29
C ALA A 45 0.24 6.30 -1.09
N LYS A 46 1.53 6.27 -1.40
CA LYS A 46 2.03 5.87 -2.72
C LYS A 46 3.04 4.75 -2.60
N SER A 47 3.04 3.85 -3.59
CA SER A 47 3.99 2.74 -3.62
C SER A 47 5.44 3.20 -3.75
N SER A 48 5.70 4.40 -4.25
CA SER A 48 7.06 4.95 -4.28
C SER A 48 7.70 5.05 -2.89
N ASP A 49 6.88 5.06 -1.85
CA ASP A 49 7.34 5.10 -0.46
C ASP A 49 7.43 3.71 0.17
N THR A 50 7.55 2.65 -0.64
CA THR A 50 7.63 1.28 -0.15
C THR A 50 8.80 1.08 0.82
N ALA A 51 8.49 0.51 1.96
CA ALA A 51 9.46 0.11 2.98
C ALA A 51 9.25 -1.36 3.32
N LYS A 52 10.33 -2.03 3.71
CA LYS A 52 10.32 -3.45 4.08
C LYS A 52 9.82 -4.35 2.96
N GLY A 53 10.11 -3.96 1.71
CA GLY A 53 9.84 -4.81 0.57
C GLY A 53 10.86 -5.95 0.46
N THR A 54 10.71 -6.76 -0.57
CA THR A 54 11.63 -7.87 -0.82
C THR A 54 13.03 -7.35 -1.13
N ARG A 55 14.04 -8.16 -0.86
CA ARG A 55 15.44 -7.80 -1.09
C ARG A 55 16.04 -8.55 -2.27
N LYS A 56 15.69 -9.82 -2.44
CA LYS A 56 16.28 -10.70 -3.45
C LYS A 56 15.35 -10.94 -4.62
N VAL A 57 14.06 -11.07 -4.35
CA VAL A 57 13.05 -11.24 -5.39
C VAL A 57 12.60 -9.85 -5.82
N LEU A 58 12.97 -9.47 -7.03
CA LEU A 58 12.64 -8.15 -7.57
C LEU A 58 11.73 -8.32 -8.78
N VAL A 59 10.79 -7.41 -8.95
CA VAL A 59 9.94 -7.34 -10.13
C VAL A 59 10.36 -6.10 -10.91
N GLU A 60 10.84 -6.32 -12.11
CA GLU A 60 11.34 -5.25 -12.97
C GLU A 60 12.40 -4.39 -12.25
N GLY A 61 13.24 -5.05 -11.44
CA GLY A 61 14.30 -4.40 -10.69
C GLY A 61 13.85 -3.69 -9.42
N ASN A 62 12.59 -3.84 -9.01
CA ASN A 62 12.05 -3.13 -7.87
C ASN A 62 11.63 -4.07 -6.74
N PRO A 63 11.80 -3.65 -5.47
CA PRO A 63 11.29 -4.41 -4.34
C PRO A 63 9.78 -4.59 -4.42
N VAL A 64 9.32 -5.78 -4.06
CA VAL A 64 7.91 -6.15 -4.07
C VAL A 64 7.34 -6.01 -2.67
N CYS A 65 6.12 -5.50 -2.56
CA CYS A 65 5.42 -5.44 -1.29
C CYS A 65 4.88 -6.82 -0.94
N VAL A 66 5.16 -7.25 0.26
CA VAL A 66 4.71 -8.53 0.82
C VAL A 66 4.11 -8.26 2.19
N LYS A 67 3.63 -9.31 2.85
CA LYS A 67 3.19 -9.20 4.24
C LYS A 67 4.29 -8.48 5.04
N ASP A 68 3.91 -7.54 5.89
CA ASP A 68 4.78 -6.68 6.69
C ASP A 68 5.42 -5.52 5.91
N SER A 69 5.26 -5.45 4.61
CA SER A 69 5.66 -4.26 3.85
C SER A 69 4.66 -3.13 4.10
N ASN A 70 5.12 -1.90 3.89
CA ASN A 70 4.28 -0.73 4.04
C ASN A 70 4.73 0.38 3.10
N PHE A 71 3.91 1.40 2.97
CA PHE A 71 4.29 2.68 2.41
C PHE A 71 4.65 3.58 3.59
N SER A 72 5.88 4.01 3.66
CA SER A 72 6.46 4.59 4.88
C SER A 72 5.76 5.86 5.38
N THR A 73 5.03 6.54 4.51
CA THR A 73 4.32 7.75 4.86
C THR A 73 3.00 7.85 4.10
N SER A 74 2.05 8.55 4.69
CA SER A 74 0.81 8.97 4.03
C SER A 74 0.65 10.47 4.24
N THR A 75 -0.08 11.13 3.34
CA THR A 75 -0.22 12.59 3.37
C THR A 75 -1.68 12.99 3.25
N GLY A 76 -2.05 14.10 3.87
CA GLY A 76 -3.40 14.66 3.84
C GLY A 76 -3.89 15.11 5.21
N ASP A 77 -3.28 14.63 6.27
CA ASP A 77 -3.69 14.87 7.65
C ASP A 77 -2.74 15.80 8.41
N GLU A 78 -1.90 16.53 7.70
CA GLU A 78 -0.83 17.34 8.31
C GLU A 78 -1.35 18.40 9.26
N ALA A 79 -2.59 18.86 9.08
CA ALA A 79 -3.20 19.86 9.96
C ALA A 79 -3.58 19.31 11.34
N GLY A 80 -3.55 18.00 11.52
CA GLY A 80 -3.92 17.35 12.77
C GLY A 80 -2.81 17.40 13.82
N THR A 81 -2.28 18.57 14.12
CA THR A 81 -1.08 18.73 14.96
C THR A 81 -1.36 18.75 16.46
N ALA A 82 -2.61 18.70 16.88
CA ALA A 82 -2.99 18.73 18.30
C ALA A 82 -3.14 17.31 18.88
N GLY A 83 -2.36 16.37 18.40
CA GLY A 83 -2.35 15.00 18.90
C GLY A 83 -2.38 13.95 17.83
N GLY A 84 -2.60 14.33 16.57
CA GLY A 84 -2.62 13.39 15.46
C GLY A 84 -3.83 12.50 15.44
N GLY A 85 -3.70 11.33 14.85
CA GLY A 85 -4.81 10.38 14.72
C GLY A 85 -5.44 10.01 16.05
N VAL A 86 -6.75 9.89 16.06
CA VAL A 86 -7.49 9.53 17.28
C VAL A 86 -7.04 8.17 17.81
N ALA A 87 -6.73 7.23 16.91
CA ALA A 87 -6.28 5.90 17.28
C ALA A 87 -4.76 5.79 17.32
N SER A 88 -4.05 6.43 16.38
CA SER A 88 -2.60 6.23 16.23
C SER A 88 -1.74 7.26 16.96
N GLY A 89 -2.28 8.45 17.22
CA GLY A 89 -1.51 9.55 17.80
C GLY A 89 -0.49 10.15 16.85
N LYS A 90 -0.67 9.94 15.53
CA LYS A 90 0.32 10.37 14.53
C LYS A 90 -0.35 11.09 13.37
N THR A 91 0.44 11.89 12.68
CA THR A 91 0.12 12.39 11.35
C THR A 91 1.15 11.85 10.36
N LYS A 92 0.76 11.68 9.11
CA LYS A 92 1.65 11.19 8.05
C LYS A 92 2.26 9.82 8.36
N GLY A 93 1.55 9.03 9.14
CA GLY A 93 2.00 7.70 9.50
C GLY A 93 1.97 6.74 8.30
N LYS A 94 2.58 5.58 8.48
CA LYS A 94 2.70 4.59 7.40
C LYS A 94 1.34 4.02 7.00
N ALA A 95 1.25 3.59 5.75
CA ALA A 95 0.15 2.78 5.25
C ALA A 95 0.64 1.34 5.16
N GLU A 96 -0.12 0.40 5.69
CA GLU A 96 0.31 -1.01 5.73
C GLU A 96 -0.79 -1.92 5.22
N PHE A 97 -0.37 -3.04 4.63
CA PHE A 97 -1.30 -4.00 4.07
C PHE A 97 -1.97 -4.82 5.16
N VAL A 98 -3.27 -5.03 5.01
CA VAL A 98 -4.04 -5.92 5.89
C VAL A 98 -4.54 -7.15 5.17
N ASN A 99 -4.45 -7.19 3.83
CA ASN A 99 -4.66 -8.43 3.10
C ASN A 99 -3.65 -8.54 1.94
N TYR A 100 -3.46 -9.76 1.46
CA TYR A 100 -2.43 -10.12 0.49
C TYR A 100 -2.76 -11.50 -0.06
N SER A 101 -2.01 -11.96 -1.05
CA SER A 101 -2.22 -13.30 -1.59
C SER A 101 -2.04 -14.35 -0.48
N PHE A 102 -2.96 -15.31 -0.40
CA PHE A 102 -2.82 -16.37 0.60
C PHE A 102 -2.09 -17.60 0.06
N ASP A 103 -1.79 -17.64 -1.23
CA ASP A 103 -1.15 -18.80 -1.86
C ASP A 103 0.16 -18.47 -2.57
N VAL A 104 0.47 -17.20 -2.83
CA VAL A 104 1.72 -16.81 -3.50
C VAL A 104 2.61 -16.06 -2.52
N GLN A 105 3.85 -16.52 -2.39
CA GLN A 105 4.82 -15.94 -1.46
C GLN A 105 6.12 -15.62 -2.18
N PHE A 106 6.74 -14.50 -1.81
CA PHE A 106 8.11 -14.16 -2.17
C PHE A 106 8.91 -14.02 -0.88
N GLU A 107 10.05 -14.70 -0.82
CA GLU A 107 10.91 -14.71 0.37
C GLU A 107 10.17 -15.16 1.63
N GLY A 108 9.23 -16.10 1.47
CA GLY A 108 8.48 -16.66 2.59
C GLY A 108 7.32 -15.81 3.08
N LYS A 109 7.02 -14.69 2.41
CA LYS A 109 5.93 -13.79 2.81
C LYS A 109 4.92 -13.63 1.68
N ASN A 110 3.65 -13.54 2.05
CA ASN A 110 2.57 -13.41 1.09
C ASN A 110 2.66 -12.09 0.32
N VAL A 111 2.39 -12.14 -0.97
CA VAL A 111 2.59 -11.01 -1.89
C VAL A 111 1.36 -10.10 -1.88
N ALA A 112 1.59 -8.79 -1.81
CA ALA A 112 0.55 -7.78 -1.93
C ALA A 112 0.28 -7.47 -3.41
N ARG A 113 -0.98 -7.19 -3.72
CA ARG A 113 -1.46 -7.01 -5.10
C ARG A 113 -2.30 -5.76 -5.21
N ALA A 114 -2.57 -5.34 -6.45
CA ALA A 114 -3.56 -4.29 -6.71
C ALA A 114 -4.89 -4.68 -6.03
N LEU A 115 -5.57 -3.69 -5.50
CA LEU A 115 -6.84 -3.83 -4.76
C LEU A 115 -6.70 -4.49 -3.37
N ASP A 116 -5.51 -4.87 -2.95
CA ASP A 116 -5.32 -5.31 -1.58
C ASP A 116 -5.49 -4.13 -0.62
N LEU A 117 -6.09 -4.40 0.52
CA LEU A 117 -6.51 -3.34 1.44
C LEU A 117 -5.36 -2.86 2.31
N MET A 118 -5.33 -1.56 2.56
CA MET A 118 -4.33 -0.92 3.41
C MET A 118 -4.99 -0.03 4.45
N LEU A 119 -4.37 0.06 5.62
CA LEU A 119 -4.72 1.01 6.66
C LEU A 119 -3.69 2.14 6.66
N HIS A 120 -4.15 3.38 6.70
CA HIS A 120 -3.29 4.56 6.65
C HIS A 120 -3.04 5.14 8.03
N ASN A 121 -2.00 5.97 8.09
CA ASN A 121 -1.62 6.72 9.29
C ASN A 121 -1.52 5.83 10.51
N ASP A 122 -0.77 4.75 10.35
CA ASP A 122 -0.48 3.79 11.42
C ASP A 122 -1.76 3.22 12.03
N LYS A 123 -2.65 2.70 11.17
CA LYS A 123 -3.93 2.07 11.51
C LYS A 123 -4.99 3.04 12.05
N ASN A 124 -4.95 4.27 11.59
CA ASN A 124 -5.93 5.28 12.01
C ASN A 124 -7.14 5.40 11.08
N THR A 125 -7.19 4.63 10.00
CA THR A 125 -8.28 4.69 9.01
C THR A 125 -8.93 3.33 8.83
N PRO A 126 -10.17 3.30 8.26
CA PRO A 126 -10.70 2.06 7.73
C PRO A 126 -9.82 1.55 6.58
N PRO A 127 -9.91 0.26 6.22
CA PRO A 127 -9.10 -0.26 5.11
C PRO A 127 -9.59 0.23 3.75
N PHE A 128 -8.65 0.58 2.88
CA PHE A 128 -8.93 1.02 1.52
C PHE A 128 -7.96 0.36 0.54
N PRO A 129 -8.42 0.05 -0.69
CA PRO A 129 -7.59 -0.68 -1.64
C PRO A 129 -6.49 0.19 -2.24
N VAL A 130 -5.37 -0.43 -2.60
CA VAL A 130 -4.34 0.20 -3.41
C VAL A 130 -4.74 0.05 -4.87
N ILE A 131 -4.69 1.14 -5.62
CA ILE A 131 -5.04 1.19 -7.03
C ILE A 131 -3.76 1.42 -7.83
N GLN A 132 -3.54 0.60 -8.83
CA GLN A 132 -2.40 0.76 -9.73
C GLN A 132 -2.71 0.18 -11.10
N PRO A 133 -2.26 0.81 -12.18
CA PRO A 133 -2.39 0.26 -13.51
C PRO A 133 -1.21 -0.70 -13.81
N PRO A 134 -1.43 -1.81 -14.48
CA PRO A 134 -2.74 -2.40 -14.71
C PRO A 134 -3.28 -3.05 -13.43
N VAL A 135 -4.56 -2.91 -13.18
CA VAL A 135 -5.18 -3.58 -12.02
C VAL A 135 -5.11 -5.09 -12.23
N ILE A 136 -5.41 -5.53 -13.45
CA ILE A 136 -5.35 -6.93 -13.82
C ILE A 136 -4.11 -7.13 -14.68
N ALA A 137 -3.23 -8.02 -14.26
CA ALA A 137 -2.01 -8.35 -14.99
C ALA A 137 -2.05 -9.81 -15.41
N ILE A 138 -2.69 -10.06 -16.53
CA ILE A 138 -2.75 -11.39 -17.14
C ILE A 138 -1.66 -11.55 -18.20
N GLY A 139 -0.79 -10.58 -18.30
CA GLY A 139 0.26 -10.58 -19.31
C GLY A 139 -0.30 -10.53 -20.72
N GLY A 140 -0.15 -9.45 -21.43
CA GLY A 140 -0.71 -9.12 -22.71
C GLY A 140 -1.18 -10.25 -23.62
N SER A 141 -0.47 -11.30 -23.76
CA SER A 141 -0.83 -12.47 -24.56
C SER A 141 -1.29 -13.60 -23.67
N SER A 142 -1.94 -13.30 -22.58
CA SER A 142 -2.37 -14.26 -21.58
C SER A 142 -1.22 -15.03 -20.93
N LYS A 143 -0.01 -14.55 -21.08
CA LYS A 143 1.12 -15.15 -20.40
C LYS A 143 1.40 -14.38 -19.13
N VAL A 144 1.05 -14.98 -18.03
CA VAL A 144 1.53 -14.54 -16.73
C VAL A 144 2.79 -15.33 -16.45
N VAL A 145 3.87 -14.66 -16.22
CA VAL A 145 5.16 -15.28 -16.00
C VAL A 145 5.54 -15.10 -14.53
N CYS A 146 5.96 -16.18 -13.93
CA CYS A 146 6.55 -16.10 -12.61
C CYS A 146 7.93 -15.47 -12.76
N ASP A 147 8.12 -14.30 -12.15
CA ASP A 147 9.38 -13.57 -12.26
C ASP A 147 10.54 -14.35 -11.62
N GLU A 148 10.23 -15.14 -10.63
CA GLU A 148 11.20 -15.93 -9.89
C GLU A 148 11.68 -17.13 -10.69
N CYS A 149 10.78 -17.82 -11.38
CA CYS A 149 11.12 -19.03 -12.12
C CYS A 149 11.11 -18.85 -13.63
N GLY A 150 10.60 -17.72 -14.14
CA GLY A 150 10.53 -17.44 -15.57
C GLY A 150 9.55 -18.29 -16.36
N LYS A 151 8.71 -19.06 -15.69
CA LYS A 151 7.77 -19.95 -16.39
C LYS A 151 6.41 -19.29 -16.57
N PRO A 152 5.76 -19.53 -17.71
CA PRO A 152 4.38 -19.05 -17.90
C PRO A 152 3.43 -19.71 -16.92
N ARG A 153 2.41 -18.98 -16.58
CA ARG A 153 1.37 -19.49 -15.69
C ARG A 153 0.06 -19.67 -16.45
#